data_68fd3fe3752977da580e45104bf800bf
#
_entry.id   68fd3fe3752977da580e45104bf800bf
#
_cell.length_a   1.000
_cell.length_b   1.000
_cell.length_c   1.000
_cell.angle_alpha   90.00
_cell.angle_beta   90.00
_cell.angle_gamma   90.00
#
_symmetry.space_group_name_H-M   'P 1'
#
loop_
_entity.id
_entity.type
_entity.pdbx_description
1 polymer ?
#
loop_
_entity_poly.entity_id
_entity_poly.type
_entity_poly.pdbx_seq_one_letter_code
_entity_poly.pdbx_strand_id
1 'polypeptide(L)'
;GKILKQICPDRNIRINGFEQIPEKELNSYDVIASNIPFGTSSVFDLSYSRGDDPARAQAAKSIHNYFFLKGTDTIRDGGMLAFITSQGVLDSPSNKPIREALMAAHNLVSVVRLPNNLFMDYAGTEVGSDLIVLQKNEGKQGLTELEKDFCDTLLTKHNDHVNAFVHYTAPVVFDEIIQSTDLYGKPYTVYVHSGGVEEIAKEARQILSADFKSNLNLNLYKGIAPDEPTIQPGITLVPEPAPVQPATGNARGKTSQPTLFNFTNPAAAQPVMSRTLQGITAVADAPSTREEVQLSLFDLFNNT
;
A
#
# COMPACT_ATOMS: atom_id res chain seq x y z
N GLY A 1 -8.53 -9.05 -24.48
CA GLY A 1 -9.80 -8.35 -24.74
C GLY A 1 -10.75 -9.15 -25.60
N LYS A 2 -10.36 -9.59 -26.82
CA LYS A 2 -11.25 -10.33 -27.72
C LYS A 2 -11.68 -11.68 -27.13
N ILE A 3 -10.75 -12.44 -26.56
CA ILE A 3 -11.05 -13.72 -25.88
C ILE A 3 -11.95 -13.49 -24.68
N LEU A 4 -11.67 -12.49 -23.86
CA LEU A 4 -12.48 -12.17 -22.69
C LEU A 4 -13.94 -11.81 -23.07
N LYS A 5 -14.16 -11.09 -24.19
CA LYS A 5 -15.50 -10.84 -24.72
C LYS A 5 -16.27 -12.10 -25.11
N GLN A 6 -15.57 -13.16 -25.55
CA GLN A 6 -16.18 -14.43 -25.88
C GLN A 6 -16.52 -15.24 -24.62
N ILE A 7 -15.68 -15.17 -23.59
CA ILE A 7 -15.90 -15.88 -22.32
C ILE A 7 -16.98 -15.20 -21.49
N CYS A 8 -17.02 -13.87 -21.49
CA CYS A 8 -17.95 -13.06 -20.69
C CYS A 8 -18.75 -12.09 -21.59
N PRO A 9 -19.69 -12.58 -22.41
CA PRO A 9 -20.38 -11.77 -23.40
C PRO A 9 -21.27 -10.67 -22.76
N ASP A 10 -21.79 -10.90 -21.57
CA ASP A 10 -22.69 -9.99 -20.85
C ASP A 10 -21.95 -8.88 -20.08
N ARG A 11 -20.62 -8.90 -20.10
CA ARG A 11 -19.81 -7.89 -19.39
C ARG A 11 -19.40 -6.76 -20.34
N ASN A 12 -19.32 -5.55 -19.79
CA ASN A 12 -18.82 -4.39 -20.52
C ASN A 12 -17.29 -4.47 -20.67
N ILE A 13 -16.84 -5.15 -21.72
CA ILE A 13 -15.42 -5.35 -21.99
C ILE A 13 -14.94 -4.36 -23.05
N ARG A 14 -14.04 -3.49 -22.67
CA ARG A 14 -13.36 -2.55 -23.55
C ARG A 14 -11.96 -3.05 -23.90
N ILE A 15 -11.53 -2.78 -25.13
CA ILE A 15 -10.19 -3.15 -25.63
C ILE A 15 -9.46 -1.87 -25.94
N ASN A 16 -9.16 -1.12 -24.88
CA ASN A 16 -8.49 0.17 -24.94
C ASN A 16 -7.34 0.19 -23.94
N GLY A 17 -6.34 1.04 -24.16
CA GLY A 17 -5.36 1.35 -23.13
C GLY A 17 -5.97 2.10 -21.96
N PHE A 18 -5.35 1.99 -20.79
CA PHE A 18 -5.86 2.64 -19.56
C PHE A 18 -5.77 4.17 -19.66
N GLU A 19 -4.86 4.69 -20.48
CA GLU A 19 -4.73 6.11 -20.81
C GLU A 19 -5.93 6.66 -21.60
N GLN A 20 -6.74 5.77 -22.21
CA GLN A 20 -7.89 6.13 -23.05
C GLN A 20 -9.21 6.15 -22.28
N ILE A 21 -9.19 6.12 -20.95
CA ILE A 21 -10.40 6.29 -20.15
C ILE A 21 -11.00 7.67 -20.45
N PRO A 22 -12.29 7.74 -20.85
CA PRO A 22 -12.95 9.01 -21.14
C PRO A 22 -13.00 9.92 -19.91
N GLU A 23 -12.84 11.21 -20.11
CA GLU A 23 -12.87 12.22 -19.03
C GLU A 23 -14.14 12.15 -18.16
N LYS A 24 -15.30 11.84 -18.78
CA LYS A 24 -16.58 11.66 -18.09
C LYS A 24 -16.62 10.46 -17.13
N GLU A 25 -15.63 9.58 -17.17
CA GLU A 25 -15.51 8.40 -16.32
C GLU A 25 -14.46 8.61 -15.21
N LEU A 26 -13.81 9.76 -15.17
CA LEU A 26 -12.98 10.13 -14.04
C LEU A 26 -13.87 10.36 -12.81
N ASN A 27 -13.36 10.03 -11.63
CA ASN A 27 -14.06 10.12 -10.34
C ASN A 27 -15.44 9.43 -10.31
N SER A 28 -15.61 8.32 -11.05
CA SER A 28 -16.91 7.67 -11.21
C SER A 28 -17.02 6.24 -10.70
N TYR A 29 -15.90 5.56 -10.54
CA TYR A 29 -15.92 4.15 -10.14
C TYR A 29 -15.80 3.99 -8.61
N ASP A 30 -16.59 3.05 -8.07
CA ASP A 30 -16.56 2.69 -6.64
C ASP A 30 -15.31 1.91 -6.27
N VAL A 31 -14.92 0.96 -7.14
CA VAL A 31 -13.78 0.07 -6.93
C VAL A 31 -13.06 -0.18 -8.24
N ILE A 32 -11.74 -0.12 -8.20
CA ILE A 32 -10.86 -0.58 -9.27
C ILE A 32 -9.93 -1.65 -8.69
N ALA A 33 -9.99 -2.85 -9.25
CA ALA A 33 -9.12 -3.95 -8.86
C ALA A 33 -8.45 -4.57 -10.09
N SER A 34 -7.14 -4.81 -10.01
CA SER A 34 -6.37 -5.41 -11.10
C SER A 34 -5.04 -6.00 -10.62
N ASN A 35 -4.59 -7.05 -11.31
CA ASN A 35 -3.18 -7.36 -11.40
C ASN A 35 -2.62 -6.47 -12.51
N ILE A 36 -1.91 -5.39 -12.13
CA ILE A 36 -1.42 -4.40 -13.08
C ILE A 36 -0.13 -4.86 -13.76
N PRO A 37 0.20 -4.34 -14.97
CA PRO A 37 1.43 -4.71 -15.63
C PRO A 37 2.66 -4.36 -14.80
N PHE A 38 3.59 -5.32 -14.67
CA PHE A 38 4.87 -5.10 -14.00
C PHE A 38 5.89 -4.56 -15.01
N GLY A 39 6.65 -3.56 -14.63
CA GLY A 39 7.75 -3.09 -15.45
C GLY A 39 7.96 -1.58 -15.46
N THR A 40 9.02 -1.20 -16.15
CA THR A 40 9.48 0.19 -16.28
C THR A 40 9.10 0.82 -17.63
N SER A 41 8.19 0.17 -18.39
CA SER A 41 7.72 0.72 -19.66
C SER A 41 7.01 2.05 -19.44
N SER A 42 7.34 3.06 -20.26
CA SER A 42 6.67 4.35 -20.22
C SER A 42 5.29 4.29 -20.87
N VAL A 43 4.37 5.12 -20.40
CA VAL A 43 3.04 5.30 -20.95
C VAL A 43 2.94 6.69 -21.57
N PHE A 44 2.41 6.76 -22.79
CA PHE A 44 2.19 8.03 -23.47
C PHE A 44 0.79 8.56 -23.10
N ASP A 45 0.75 9.45 -22.13
CA ASP A 45 -0.43 10.21 -21.74
C ASP A 45 -0.07 11.70 -21.66
N LEU A 46 -0.66 12.51 -22.54
CA LEU A 46 -0.36 13.94 -22.62
C LEU A 46 -0.75 14.69 -21.34
N SER A 47 -1.79 14.27 -20.67
CA SER A 47 -2.25 14.89 -19.40
C SER A 47 -1.24 14.69 -18.27
N TYR A 48 -0.49 13.59 -18.33
CA TYR A 48 0.58 13.26 -17.37
C TYR A 48 1.91 13.88 -17.75
N SER A 49 2.20 13.99 -19.07
CA SER A 49 3.51 14.44 -19.56
C SER A 49 3.66 15.95 -19.62
N ARG A 50 2.53 16.69 -19.77
CA ARG A 50 2.51 18.14 -19.95
C ARG A 50 2.02 18.93 -18.74
N GLY A 51 1.54 18.23 -17.71
CA GLY A 51 1.07 18.87 -16.47
C GLY A 51 2.24 19.34 -15.60
N ASP A 52 1.94 20.26 -14.69
CA ASP A 52 2.91 20.80 -13.71
C ASP A 52 3.12 19.86 -12.50
N ASP A 53 2.46 18.71 -12.46
CA ASP A 53 2.59 17.74 -11.39
C ASP A 53 3.79 16.79 -11.64
N PRO A 54 4.88 16.93 -10.86
CA PRO A 54 6.08 16.13 -11.04
C PRO A 54 5.84 14.63 -10.76
N ALA A 55 4.89 14.27 -9.88
CA ALA A 55 4.56 12.88 -9.60
C ALA A 55 3.88 12.23 -10.80
N ARG A 56 2.98 12.93 -11.50
CA ARG A 56 2.36 12.45 -12.74
C ARG A 56 3.40 12.29 -13.85
N ALA A 57 4.29 13.26 -14.04
CA ALA A 57 5.36 13.19 -15.02
C ALA A 57 6.33 12.03 -14.74
N GLN A 58 6.60 11.74 -13.48
CA GLN A 58 7.38 10.56 -13.06
C GLN A 58 6.61 9.27 -13.30
N ALA A 59 5.32 9.22 -12.95
CA ALA A 59 4.47 8.05 -13.13
C ALA A 59 4.37 7.62 -14.60
N ALA A 60 4.29 8.54 -15.54
CA ALA A 60 4.27 8.25 -16.97
C ALA A 60 5.52 7.50 -17.48
N LYS A 61 6.63 7.52 -16.73
CA LYS A 61 7.85 6.80 -17.06
C LYS A 61 7.85 5.32 -16.64
N SER A 62 6.86 4.88 -15.87
CA SER A 62 6.76 3.52 -15.35
C SER A 62 5.31 3.08 -15.28
N ILE A 63 4.97 2.02 -16.03
CA ILE A 63 3.58 1.58 -16.21
C ILE A 63 2.88 1.28 -14.88
N HIS A 64 3.54 0.66 -13.91
CA HIS A 64 2.93 0.36 -12.61
C HIS A 64 2.62 1.64 -11.82
N ASN A 65 3.50 2.64 -11.81
CA ASN A 65 3.24 3.92 -11.16
C ASN A 65 2.11 4.68 -11.86
N TYR A 66 2.07 4.63 -13.20
CA TYR A 66 1.00 5.23 -13.98
C TYR A 66 -0.37 4.64 -13.63
N PHE A 67 -0.46 3.31 -13.50
CA PHE A 67 -1.71 2.66 -13.13
C PHE A 67 -2.24 3.13 -11.78
N PHE A 68 -1.37 3.33 -10.79
CA PHE A 68 -1.79 3.85 -9.48
C PHE A 68 -2.38 5.25 -9.58
N LEU A 69 -1.67 6.19 -10.20
CA LEU A 69 -2.16 7.57 -10.27
C LEU A 69 -3.37 7.70 -11.23
N LYS A 70 -3.40 6.97 -12.35
CA LYS A 70 -4.56 6.95 -13.24
C LYS A 70 -5.78 6.29 -12.57
N GLY A 71 -5.55 5.25 -11.78
CA GLY A 71 -6.58 4.65 -10.93
C GLY A 71 -7.17 5.64 -9.95
N THR A 72 -6.33 6.45 -9.30
CA THR A 72 -6.75 7.55 -8.42
C THR A 72 -7.66 8.55 -9.12
N ASP A 73 -7.32 8.92 -10.37
CA ASP A 73 -8.16 9.84 -11.16
C ASP A 73 -9.53 9.24 -11.48
N THR A 74 -9.63 7.92 -11.53
CA THR A 74 -10.79 7.21 -12.05
C THR A 74 -11.79 6.83 -10.95
N ILE A 75 -11.32 6.52 -9.73
CA ILE A 75 -12.20 6.24 -8.59
C ILE A 75 -12.79 7.52 -8.00
N ARG A 76 -14.04 7.43 -7.53
CA ARG A 76 -14.68 8.53 -6.79
C ARG A 76 -14.08 8.71 -5.39
N ASP A 77 -14.41 9.82 -4.74
CA ASP A 77 -14.09 9.98 -3.32
C ASP A 77 -14.75 8.86 -2.48
N GLY A 78 -14.03 8.34 -1.51
CA GLY A 78 -14.41 7.16 -0.74
C GLY A 78 -14.26 5.83 -1.46
N GLY A 79 -14.05 5.82 -2.78
CA GLY A 79 -13.83 4.61 -3.57
C GLY A 79 -12.51 3.90 -3.25
N MET A 80 -12.39 2.65 -3.68
CA MET A 80 -11.23 1.80 -3.37
C MET A 80 -10.42 1.45 -4.61
N LEU A 81 -9.11 1.44 -4.44
CA LEU A 81 -8.11 0.98 -5.40
C LEU A 81 -7.41 -0.25 -4.81
N ALA A 82 -7.44 -1.38 -5.53
CA ALA A 82 -6.82 -2.62 -5.09
C ALA A 82 -5.96 -3.22 -6.22
N PHE A 83 -4.65 -3.06 -6.13
CA PHE A 83 -3.74 -3.53 -7.17
C PHE A 83 -2.72 -4.52 -6.66
N ILE A 84 -2.52 -5.61 -7.42
CA ILE A 84 -1.32 -6.44 -7.32
C ILE A 84 -0.27 -5.81 -8.24
N THR A 85 0.90 -5.54 -7.70
CA THR A 85 2.00 -4.86 -8.38
C THR A 85 3.34 -5.48 -8.02
N SER A 86 4.42 -5.09 -8.71
CA SER A 86 5.77 -5.50 -8.34
C SER A 86 6.22 -4.84 -7.03
N GLN A 87 7.03 -5.53 -6.24
CA GLN A 87 7.65 -5.00 -5.01
C GLN A 87 8.37 -3.67 -5.21
N GLY A 88 8.87 -3.41 -6.41
CA GLY A 88 9.56 -2.16 -6.74
C GLY A 88 8.73 -0.90 -6.54
N VAL A 89 7.40 -0.97 -6.52
CA VAL A 89 6.54 0.18 -6.18
C VAL A 89 6.79 0.62 -4.74
N LEU A 90 6.89 -0.32 -3.82
CA LEU A 90 7.14 -0.05 -2.39
C LEU A 90 8.63 0.07 -2.07
N ASP A 91 9.46 -0.87 -2.53
CA ASP A 91 10.84 -1.01 -2.09
C ASP A 91 11.82 -0.07 -2.80
N SER A 92 11.46 0.52 -3.96
CA SER A 92 12.36 1.45 -4.64
C SER A 92 12.34 2.84 -3.97
N PRO A 93 13.49 3.36 -3.51
CA PRO A 93 13.59 4.72 -3.00
C PRO A 93 13.16 5.78 -4.02
N SER A 94 13.39 5.53 -5.31
CA SER A 94 13.02 6.46 -6.39
C SER A 94 11.52 6.64 -6.55
N ASN A 95 10.70 5.71 -6.03
CA ASN A 95 9.24 5.78 -6.06
C ASN A 95 8.64 6.53 -4.84
N LYS A 96 9.46 7.08 -3.95
CA LYS A 96 8.97 7.87 -2.81
C LYS A 96 8.00 8.98 -3.23
N PRO A 97 8.26 9.81 -4.27
CA PRO A 97 7.30 10.85 -4.68
C PRO A 97 5.94 10.29 -5.13
N ILE A 98 5.93 9.09 -5.71
CA ILE A 98 4.68 8.41 -6.10
C ILE A 98 3.91 7.98 -4.86
N ARG A 99 4.58 7.35 -3.88
CA ARG A 99 3.95 6.94 -2.62
C ARG A 99 3.42 8.13 -1.83
N GLU A 100 4.16 9.24 -1.79
CA GLU A 100 3.72 10.49 -1.17
C GLU A 100 2.47 11.06 -1.87
N ALA A 101 2.44 11.08 -3.20
CA ALA A 101 1.26 11.52 -3.96
C ALA A 101 0.04 10.63 -3.69
N LEU A 102 0.25 9.30 -3.59
CA LEU A 102 -0.82 8.37 -3.23
C LEU A 102 -1.34 8.64 -1.81
N MET A 103 -0.45 8.78 -0.83
CA MET A 103 -0.85 9.01 0.56
C MET A 103 -1.45 10.39 0.79
N ALA A 104 -1.13 11.38 -0.03
CA ALA A 104 -1.80 12.67 0.00
C ALA A 104 -3.29 12.60 -0.40
N ALA A 105 -3.66 11.63 -1.24
CA ALA A 105 -5.01 11.49 -1.79
C ALA A 105 -5.79 10.28 -1.24
N HIS A 106 -5.16 9.39 -0.45
CA HIS A 106 -5.79 8.15 0.01
C HIS A 106 -5.47 7.85 1.48
N ASN A 107 -6.39 7.12 2.12
CA ASN A 107 -6.09 6.38 3.34
C ASN A 107 -5.50 5.02 2.95
N LEU A 108 -4.47 4.58 3.66
CA LEU A 108 -3.91 3.24 3.51
C LEU A 108 -4.85 2.24 4.18
N VAL A 109 -5.44 1.34 3.39
CA VAL A 109 -6.34 0.29 3.92
C VAL A 109 -5.56 -0.97 4.23
N SER A 110 -4.79 -1.49 3.26
CA SER A 110 -4.00 -2.71 3.46
C SER A 110 -2.81 -2.76 2.51
N VAL A 111 -1.76 -3.43 2.95
CA VAL A 111 -0.66 -3.94 2.11
C VAL A 111 -0.45 -5.39 2.47
N VAL A 112 -0.37 -6.26 1.47
CA VAL A 112 0.01 -7.66 1.65
C VAL A 112 1.14 -8.00 0.70
N ARG A 113 2.31 -8.31 1.21
CA ARG A 113 3.42 -8.83 0.42
C ARG A 113 3.19 -10.30 0.11
N LEU A 114 3.16 -10.61 -1.16
CA LEU A 114 2.88 -11.94 -1.68
C LEU A 114 4.20 -12.71 -1.93
N PRO A 115 4.20 -14.04 -1.82
CA PRO A 115 5.39 -14.82 -2.07
C PRO A 115 5.83 -14.73 -3.54
N ASN A 116 7.13 -14.80 -3.77
CA ASN A 116 7.71 -14.62 -5.11
C ASN A 116 7.28 -15.74 -6.07
N ASN A 117 6.98 -16.93 -5.55
CA ASN A 117 6.53 -18.08 -6.33
C ASN A 117 5.03 -18.12 -6.62
N LEU A 118 4.25 -17.09 -6.22
CA LEU A 118 2.80 -17.05 -6.48
C LEU A 118 2.41 -17.30 -7.93
N PHE A 119 3.20 -16.82 -8.88
CA PHE A 119 2.89 -16.91 -10.31
C PHE A 119 3.60 -18.08 -11.01
N MET A 120 4.35 -18.92 -10.27
CA MET A 120 5.15 -20.00 -10.87
C MET A 120 4.28 -21.01 -11.59
N ASP A 121 3.21 -21.50 -10.96
CA ASP A 121 2.37 -22.56 -11.50
C ASP A 121 1.59 -22.14 -12.76
N TYR A 122 1.22 -20.85 -12.86
CA TYR A 122 0.33 -20.36 -13.93
C TYR A 122 1.06 -19.53 -14.99
N ALA A 123 2.15 -18.89 -14.65
CA ALA A 123 2.89 -18.03 -15.55
C ALA A 123 4.36 -18.42 -15.72
N GLY A 124 4.85 -19.42 -14.97
CA GLY A 124 6.23 -19.89 -15.03
C GLY A 124 7.25 -18.81 -14.64
N THR A 125 6.86 -17.87 -13.75
CA THR A 125 7.73 -16.76 -13.34
C THR A 125 7.71 -16.59 -11.84
N GLU A 126 8.88 -16.26 -11.30
CA GLU A 126 9.06 -15.81 -9.92
C GLU A 126 9.23 -14.29 -9.90
N VAL A 127 8.36 -13.62 -9.18
CA VAL A 127 8.42 -12.16 -9.05
C VAL A 127 7.85 -11.71 -7.71
N GLY A 128 8.62 -10.90 -6.99
CA GLY A 128 8.12 -10.26 -5.77
C GLY A 128 7.00 -9.28 -6.10
N SER A 129 5.89 -9.45 -5.42
CA SER A 129 4.69 -8.66 -5.64
C SER A 129 4.02 -8.26 -4.32
N ASP A 130 3.28 -7.16 -4.39
CA ASP A 130 2.50 -6.61 -3.28
C ASP A 130 1.05 -6.41 -3.73
N LEU A 131 0.08 -6.79 -2.89
CA LEU A 131 -1.29 -6.35 -3.00
C LEU A 131 -1.45 -5.09 -2.15
N ILE A 132 -1.80 -3.98 -2.79
CA ILE A 132 -1.95 -2.67 -2.14
C ILE A 132 -3.41 -2.25 -2.28
N VAL A 133 -4.05 -1.92 -1.14
CA VAL A 133 -5.42 -1.43 -1.09
C VAL A 133 -5.45 -0.03 -0.49
N LEU A 134 -5.98 0.91 -1.25
CA LEU A 134 -6.09 2.31 -0.90
C LEU A 134 -7.56 2.75 -0.97
N GLN A 135 -7.97 3.65 -0.08
CA GLN A 135 -9.28 4.31 -0.15
C GLN A 135 -9.09 5.80 -0.44
N LYS A 136 -9.68 6.29 -1.54
CA LYS A 136 -9.60 7.71 -1.88
C LYS A 136 -10.25 8.57 -0.80
N ASN A 137 -9.58 9.65 -0.42
CA ASN A 137 -10.03 10.60 0.60
C ASN A 137 -9.58 12.01 0.21
N GLU A 138 -10.45 12.74 -0.48
CA GLU A 138 -10.17 14.11 -0.91
C GLU A 138 -10.14 15.10 0.27
N GLY A 139 -10.78 14.75 1.39
CA GLY A 139 -10.79 15.54 2.62
C GLY A 139 -9.64 15.25 3.59
N LYS A 140 -8.65 14.46 3.19
CA LYS A 140 -7.54 14.05 4.07
C LYS A 140 -6.70 15.25 4.54
N GLN A 141 -6.45 15.33 5.86
CA GLN A 141 -5.75 16.46 6.47
C GLN A 141 -4.28 16.16 6.81
N GLY A 142 -3.81 14.94 6.66
CA GLY A 142 -2.43 14.57 6.99
C GLY A 142 -2.18 13.07 6.90
N LEU A 143 -0.96 12.67 7.22
CA LEU A 143 -0.53 11.28 7.19
C LEU A 143 -0.47 10.69 8.60
N THR A 144 -0.96 9.48 8.76
CA THR A 144 -0.70 8.65 9.95
C THR A 144 0.75 8.18 9.96
N GLU A 145 1.25 7.67 11.09
CA GLU A 145 2.61 7.10 11.16
C GLU A 145 2.79 5.92 10.21
N LEU A 146 1.79 5.04 10.09
CA LEU A 146 1.83 3.93 9.13
C LEU A 146 1.90 4.40 7.66
N GLU A 147 1.24 5.50 7.34
CA GLU A 147 1.29 6.09 6.00
C GLU A 147 2.62 6.80 5.71
N LYS A 148 3.28 7.34 6.74
CA LYS A 148 4.66 7.84 6.62
C LYS A 148 5.62 6.67 6.36
N ASP A 149 5.47 5.57 7.09
CA ASP A 149 6.25 4.35 6.85
C ASP A 149 6.00 3.79 5.44
N PHE A 150 4.76 3.84 4.94
CA PHE A 150 4.46 3.47 3.55
C PHE A 150 5.21 4.33 2.53
N CYS A 151 5.43 5.61 2.81
CA CYS A 151 6.19 6.50 1.94
C CYS A 151 7.69 6.21 1.94
N ASP A 152 8.25 5.71 3.04
CA ASP A 152 9.67 5.57 3.25
C ASP A 152 10.22 4.16 2.97
N THR A 153 11.54 4.08 2.80
CA THR A 153 12.27 2.83 2.62
C THR A 153 13.47 2.77 3.55
N LEU A 154 13.83 1.57 3.97
CA LEU A 154 14.97 1.27 4.80
C LEU A 154 16.00 0.49 3.99
N LEU A 155 17.28 0.70 4.30
CA LEU A 155 18.36 -0.14 3.79
C LEU A 155 18.57 -1.30 4.78
N THR A 156 18.44 -2.54 4.29
CA THR A 156 18.65 -3.72 5.12
C THR A 156 20.14 -4.00 5.33
N LYS A 157 20.44 -4.87 6.27
CA LYS A 157 21.81 -5.37 6.50
C LYS A 157 22.41 -6.11 5.29
N HIS A 158 21.57 -6.53 4.34
CA HIS A 158 21.97 -7.19 3.10
C HIS A 158 22.15 -6.21 1.93
N ASN A 159 22.08 -4.90 2.20
CA ASN A 159 22.24 -3.83 1.22
C ASN A 159 21.14 -3.80 0.12
N ASP A 160 19.97 -4.35 0.42
CA ASP A 160 18.74 -4.17 -0.35
C ASP A 160 17.82 -3.14 0.33
N HIS A 161 16.88 -2.57 -0.43
CA HIS A 161 15.87 -1.67 0.10
C HIS A 161 14.57 -2.41 0.37
N VAL A 162 13.93 -2.11 1.49
CA VAL A 162 12.60 -2.58 1.84
C VAL A 162 11.74 -1.39 2.27
N ASN A 163 10.47 -1.42 1.94
CA ASN A 163 9.53 -0.42 2.42
C ASN A 163 9.42 -0.44 3.95
N ALA A 164 9.41 0.73 4.58
CA ALA A 164 9.41 0.82 6.04
C ALA A 164 8.13 0.22 6.64
N PHE A 165 6.96 0.43 6.03
CA PHE A 165 5.72 -0.20 6.44
C PHE A 165 5.82 -1.73 6.42
N VAL A 166 6.31 -2.30 5.32
CA VAL A 166 6.47 -3.76 5.20
C VAL A 166 7.46 -4.29 6.24
N HIS A 167 8.54 -3.55 6.49
CA HIS A 167 9.54 -3.93 7.49
C HIS A 167 8.98 -3.97 8.92
N TYR A 168 8.22 -2.96 9.32
CA TYR A 168 7.73 -2.83 10.70
C TYR A 168 6.47 -3.64 10.97
N THR A 169 5.56 -3.76 10.01
CA THR A 169 4.29 -4.46 10.18
C THR A 169 4.31 -5.91 9.74
N ALA A 170 5.32 -6.29 8.91
CA ALA A 170 5.49 -7.63 8.36
C ALA A 170 4.19 -8.26 7.77
N PRO A 171 3.46 -7.57 6.89
CA PRO A 171 2.23 -8.08 6.28
C PRO A 171 2.59 -9.02 5.11
N VAL A 172 3.29 -10.10 5.40
CA VAL A 172 3.92 -10.98 4.40
C VAL A 172 3.35 -12.37 4.51
N VAL A 173 2.97 -12.94 3.37
CA VAL A 173 2.54 -14.34 3.23
C VAL A 173 3.75 -15.16 2.77
N PHE A 174 4.29 -16.00 3.64
CA PHE A 174 5.46 -16.82 3.33
C PHE A 174 5.68 -17.91 4.38
N ASP A 175 6.36 -19.00 3.98
CA ASP A 175 6.90 -20.03 4.86
C ASP A 175 8.41 -19.88 5.05
N GLU A 176 9.11 -19.43 3.99
CA GLU A 176 10.57 -19.37 3.96
C GLU A 176 11.05 -18.03 3.38
N ILE A 177 12.18 -17.55 3.91
CA ILE A 177 12.88 -16.37 3.39
C ILE A 177 14.22 -16.82 2.84
N ILE A 178 14.47 -16.53 1.58
CA ILE A 178 15.71 -16.85 0.88
C ILE A 178 16.42 -15.55 0.49
N GLN A 179 17.73 -15.48 0.73
CA GLN A 179 18.55 -14.40 0.16
C GLN A 179 19.04 -14.84 -1.22
N SER A 180 18.75 -14.07 -2.22
CA SER A 180 19.13 -14.31 -3.61
C SER A 180 19.90 -13.14 -4.19
N THR A 181 20.38 -13.30 -5.42
CA THR A 181 21.15 -12.28 -6.11
C THR A 181 20.59 -12.17 -7.53
N ASP A 182 20.32 -10.95 -7.98
CA ASP A 182 19.85 -10.71 -9.34
C ASP A 182 20.97 -10.93 -10.36
N LEU A 183 20.62 -10.81 -11.65
CA LEU A 183 21.57 -11.00 -12.77
C LEU A 183 22.74 -10.01 -12.75
N TYR A 184 22.63 -8.94 -12.00
CA TYR A 184 23.65 -7.89 -11.87
C TYR A 184 24.45 -8.00 -10.57
N GLY A 185 24.24 -9.08 -9.78
CA GLY A 185 24.91 -9.29 -8.51
C GLY A 185 24.33 -8.50 -7.34
N LYS A 186 23.16 -7.88 -7.49
CA LYS A 186 22.50 -7.15 -6.42
C LYS A 186 21.72 -8.11 -5.53
N PRO A 187 21.96 -8.10 -4.20
CA PRO A 187 21.21 -8.95 -3.28
C PRO A 187 19.74 -8.51 -3.18
N TYR A 188 18.84 -9.45 -3.02
CA TYR A 188 17.44 -9.20 -2.72
C TYR A 188 16.83 -10.35 -1.91
N THR A 189 15.77 -10.02 -1.19
CA THR A 189 15.03 -10.96 -0.35
C THR A 189 13.90 -11.60 -1.15
N VAL A 190 13.83 -12.92 -1.12
CA VAL A 190 12.80 -13.75 -1.76
C VAL A 190 11.93 -14.38 -0.67
N TYR A 191 10.64 -14.21 -0.80
CA TYR A 191 9.63 -14.85 0.05
C TYR A 191 9.04 -16.03 -0.71
N VAL A 192 9.04 -17.21 -0.11
CA VAL A 192 8.53 -18.44 -0.72
C VAL A 192 7.42 -19.02 0.15
N HIS A 193 6.40 -19.58 -0.47
CA HIS A 193 5.32 -20.29 0.21
C HIS A 193 5.17 -21.69 -0.39
N SER A 194 5.17 -22.73 0.44
CA SER A 194 5.09 -24.14 0.01
C SER A 194 3.67 -24.58 -0.36
N GLY A 195 2.67 -23.86 0.13
CA GLY A 195 1.27 -24.06 -0.25
C GLY A 195 0.98 -23.50 -1.63
N GLY A 196 -0.04 -24.05 -2.28
CA GLY A 196 -0.53 -23.56 -3.57
C GLY A 196 -1.24 -22.20 -3.45
N VAL A 197 -1.71 -21.69 -4.60
CA VAL A 197 -2.40 -20.39 -4.70
C VAL A 197 -3.57 -20.27 -3.72
N GLU A 198 -4.28 -21.35 -3.43
CA GLU A 198 -5.44 -21.35 -2.51
C GLU A 198 -5.04 -21.06 -1.06
N GLU A 199 -3.92 -21.62 -0.58
CA GLU A 199 -3.44 -21.34 0.78
C GLU A 199 -2.89 -19.93 0.89
N ILE A 200 -2.13 -19.48 -0.10
CA ILE A 200 -1.65 -18.10 -0.20
C ILE A 200 -2.84 -17.12 -0.17
N ALA A 201 -3.88 -17.40 -0.96
CA ALA A 201 -5.09 -16.57 -1.00
C ALA A 201 -5.84 -16.57 0.33
N LYS A 202 -5.90 -17.70 1.03
CA LYS A 202 -6.53 -17.82 2.34
C LYS A 202 -5.80 -16.97 3.39
N GLU A 203 -4.47 -17.02 3.41
CA GLU A 203 -3.67 -16.21 4.34
C GLU A 203 -3.76 -14.72 4.02
N ALA A 204 -3.62 -14.36 2.74
CA ALA A 204 -3.81 -12.99 2.29
C ALA A 204 -5.19 -12.45 2.67
N ARG A 205 -6.26 -13.27 2.55
CA ARG A 205 -7.62 -12.92 2.95
C ARG A 205 -7.74 -12.65 4.46
N GLN A 206 -7.02 -13.40 5.30
CA GLN A 206 -7.04 -13.16 6.75
C GLN A 206 -6.45 -11.78 7.08
N ILE A 207 -5.32 -11.42 6.46
CA ILE A 207 -4.71 -10.09 6.62
C ILE A 207 -5.68 -9.02 6.15
N LEU A 208 -6.17 -9.13 4.90
CA LEU A 208 -7.12 -8.16 4.33
C LEU A 208 -8.38 -7.98 5.18
N SER A 209 -8.96 -9.08 5.69
CA SER A 209 -10.17 -9.01 6.52
C SER A 209 -9.95 -8.29 7.84
N ALA A 210 -8.76 -8.43 8.44
CA ALA A 210 -8.39 -7.68 9.63
C ALA A 210 -8.19 -6.20 9.32
N ASP A 211 -7.47 -5.90 8.24
CA ASP A 211 -7.14 -4.54 7.83
C ASP A 211 -8.40 -3.77 7.40
N PHE A 212 -9.31 -4.38 6.65
CA PHE A 212 -10.58 -3.74 6.29
C PHE A 212 -11.42 -3.38 7.50
N LYS A 213 -11.48 -4.23 8.52
CA LYS A 213 -12.20 -3.93 9.75
C LYS A 213 -11.59 -2.76 10.53
N SER A 214 -10.27 -2.60 10.43
CA SER A 214 -9.54 -1.60 11.21
C SER A 214 -9.37 -0.27 10.47
N ASN A 215 -9.15 -0.31 9.14
CA ASN A 215 -8.63 0.82 8.39
C ASN A 215 -9.61 1.38 7.35
N LEU A 216 -10.62 0.59 6.92
CA LEU A 216 -11.59 1.05 5.93
C LEU A 216 -12.60 2.00 6.57
N ASN A 217 -12.71 3.22 6.04
CA ASN A 217 -13.76 4.15 6.44
C ASN A 217 -15.05 3.88 5.66
N LEU A 218 -15.95 3.09 6.25
CA LEU A 218 -17.24 2.75 5.63
C LEU A 218 -18.16 3.95 5.41
N ASN A 219 -18.12 4.97 6.27
CA ASN A 219 -18.92 6.18 6.09
C ASN A 219 -18.47 6.95 4.86
N LEU A 220 -17.16 7.11 4.70
CA LEU A 220 -16.59 7.72 3.50
C LEU A 220 -16.94 6.91 2.24
N TYR A 221 -16.86 5.58 2.30
CA TYR A 221 -17.26 4.71 1.18
C TYR A 221 -18.73 4.88 0.81
N LYS A 222 -19.63 5.03 1.79
CA LYS A 222 -21.06 5.23 1.58
C LYS A 222 -21.43 6.67 1.23
N GLY A 223 -20.48 7.60 1.21
CA GLY A 223 -20.73 9.02 1.02
C GLY A 223 -21.51 9.67 2.17
N ILE A 224 -21.41 9.09 3.37
CA ILE A 224 -22.03 9.65 4.57
C ILE A 224 -21.06 10.69 5.12
N ALA A 225 -21.50 11.96 5.18
CA ALA A 225 -20.72 13.01 5.81
C ALA A 225 -20.38 12.63 7.26
N PRO A 226 -19.16 12.92 7.76
CA PRO A 226 -18.87 12.75 9.17
C PRO A 226 -19.89 13.57 9.98
N ASP A 227 -20.44 12.95 11.02
CA ASP A 227 -21.29 13.68 11.98
C ASP A 227 -20.50 14.93 12.43
N GLU A 228 -21.12 16.11 12.31
CA GLU A 228 -20.51 17.32 12.88
C GLU A 228 -20.21 17.03 14.35
N PRO A 229 -19.01 17.35 14.85
CA PRO A 229 -18.70 17.13 16.25
C PRO A 229 -19.78 17.85 17.07
N THR A 230 -20.62 17.07 17.74
CA THR A 230 -21.62 17.61 18.67
C THR A 230 -20.84 18.40 19.72
N ILE A 231 -20.82 19.73 19.57
CA ILE A 231 -20.26 20.62 20.58
C ILE A 231 -21.13 20.42 21.80
N GLN A 232 -20.66 19.63 22.76
CA GLN A 232 -21.32 19.51 24.05
C GLN A 232 -21.28 20.90 24.68
N PRO A 233 -22.40 21.55 24.96
CA PRO A 233 -22.41 22.83 25.64
C PRO A 233 -22.01 22.60 27.09
N GLY A 234 -20.78 22.93 27.46
CA GLY A 234 -20.38 22.82 28.86
C GLY A 234 -18.91 22.67 29.19
N ILE A 235 -17.98 23.08 28.34
CA ILE A 235 -16.60 23.30 28.79
C ILE A 235 -16.32 24.80 28.71
N THR A 236 -16.52 25.47 29.86
CA THR A 236 -16.05 26.85 30.06
C THR A 236 -14.51 26.79 29.99
N LEU A 237 -13.94 27.32 28.93
CA LEU A 237 -12.51 27.57 28.84
C LEU A 237 -12.11 28.52 29.95
N VAL A 238 -11.36 28.04 30.92
CA VAL A 238 -10.65 28.88 31.88
C VAL A 238 -9.63 29.68 31.08
N PRO A 239 -9.64 31.03 31.12
CA PRO A 239 -8.69 31.82 30.36
C PRO A 239 -7.25 31.51 30.82
N GLU A 240 -6.40 31.26 29.86
CA GLU A 240 -4.97 31.06 30.02
C GLU A 240 -4.37 32.29 30.74
N PRO A 241 -3.54 32.12 31.81
CA PRO A 241 -2.89 33.23 32.48
C PRO A 241 -1.91 33.91 31.51
N ALA A 242 -1.97 35.22 31.47
CA ALA A 242 -1.14 36.08 30.62
C ALA A 242 0.36 35.80 30.79
N PRO A 243 1.16 35.90 29.69
CA PRO A 243 2.60 35.62 29.76
C PRO A 243 3.31 36.63 30.67
N VAL A 244 4.02 36.11 31.64
CA VAL A 244 4.87 36.86 32.54
C VAL A 244 6.12 37.33 31.73
N GLN A 245 6.32 38.61 31.63
CA GLN A 245 7.52 39.21 31.01
C GLN A 245 8.76 38.87 31.85
N PRO A 246 9.90 38.45 31.23
CA PRO A 246 11.14 38.24 31.97
C PRO A 246 11.78 39.58 32.33
N ALA A 247 12.11 39.69 33.61
CA ALA A 247 12.85 40.81 34.14
C ALA A 247 14.30 40.84 33.59
N THR A 248 14.72 41.99 33.11
CA THR A 248 16.11 42.26 32.70
C THR A 248 17.02 42.28 33.89
N GLY A 249 17.99 41.37 33.90
CA GLY A 249 19.10 41.36 34.87
C GLY A 249 20.42 40.98 34.19
N ASN A 250 21.30 41.96 34.05
CA ASN A 250 22.68 41.78 33.59
C ASN A 250 23.52 40.97 34.60
N ALA A 251 24.20 39.95 34.14
CA ALA A 251 25.50 39.55 34.74
C ALA A 251 26.35 38.75 33.74
N ARG A 252 27.57 39.25 33.53
CA ARG A 252 28.71 38.61 32.82
C ARG A 252 29.19 37.36 33.54
N GLY A 253 29.59 36.32 32.79
CA GLY A 253 30.39 35.21 33.36
C GLY A 253 30.68 34.09 32.38
N LYS A 254 31.78 34.17 31.69
CA LYS A 254 32.74 33.16 31.19
C LYS A 254 32.29 31.72 30.90
N THR A 255 32.46 31.38 29.62
CA THR A 255 33.01 30.14 29.02
C THR A 255 33.09 28.87 29.87
N SER A 256 32.43 27.81 29.41
CA SER A 256 33.00 26.48 29.23
C SER A 256 32.06 25.66 28.32
N GLN A 257 32.65 25.09 27.28
CA GLN A 257 31.99 24.08 26.41
C GLN A 257 31.74 22.82 27.22
N PRO A 258 30.65 22.10 27.00
CA PRO A 258 30.58 20.68 27.29
C PRO A 258 30.72 19.89 26.01
N THR A 259 31.67 19.04 26.03
CA THR A 259 31.88 17.87 25.18
C THR A 259 30.71 16.92 25.20
N LEU A 260 30.28 16.53 23.99
CA LEU A 260 30.15 15.19 23.45
C LEU A 260 29.57 14.07 24.33
N PHE A 261 28.44 13.55 23.82
CA PHE A 261 28.01 12.14 23.79
C PHE A 261 28.02 11.33 25.08
N ASN A 262 26.83 11.14 25.63
CA ASN A 262 26.50 9.91 26.33
C ASN A 262 25.30 9.25 25.63
N PHE A 263 25.58 8.22 24.83
CA PHE A 263 24.62 7.24 24.41
C PHE A 263 24.31 6.31 25.57
N THR A 264 23.24 6.55 26.29
CA THR A 264 22.62 5.50 27.11
C THR A 264 21.68 4.71 26.21
N ASN A 265 22.04 3.46 26.03
CA ASN A 265 21.35 2.40 25.33
C ASN A 265 19.89 2.29 25.82
N PRO A 266 18.84 2.50 24.99
CA PRO A 266 17.51 2.08 25.38
C PRO A 266 17.41 0.57 25.20
N ALA A 267 16.88 -0.07 26.23
CA ALA A 267 16.68 -1.50 26.34
C ALA A 267 16.05 -2.11 25.07
N ALA A 268 16.59 -3.28 24.72
CA ALA A 268 16.14 -4.11 23.62
C ALA A 268 14.60 -4.25 23.58
N ALA A 269 14.00 -3.79 22.52
CA ALA A 269 12.65 -4.15 22.17
C ALA A 269 12.63 -5.67 21.92
N GLN A 270 11.80 -6.37 22.67
CA GLN A 270 11.61 -7.80 22.50
C GLN A 270 11.02 -8.07 21.10
N PRO A 271 11.46 -9.12 20.42
CA PRO A 271 10.90 -9.49 19.13
C PRO A 271 9.42 -9.86 19.32
N VAL A 272 8.55 -9.25 18.52
CA VAL A 272 7.16 -9.64 18.41
C VAL A 272 7.15 -11.09 17.91
N MET A 273 6.54 -11.97 18.68
CA MET A 273 6.43 -13.39 18.40
C MET A 273 5.85 -13.62 17.01
N SER A 274 6.60 -14.34 16.18
CA SER A 274 6.07 -15.03 15.00
C SER A 274 4.93 -15.92 15.45
N ARG A 275 3.72 -15.69 14.92
CA ARG A 275 2.57 -16.57 15.14
C ARG A 275 2.77 -17.84 14.34
N THR A 276 3.37 -18.83 14.96
CA THR A 276 3.32 -20.21 14.49
C THR A 276 1.92 -20.73 14.75
N LEU A 277 1.12 -20.91 13.71
CA LEU A 277 -0.13 -21.67 13.79
C LEU A 277 0.21 -23.15 13.79
N GLN A 278 0.21 -23.77 14.97
CA GLN A 278 0.21 -25.23 15.09
C GLN A 278 -1.20 -25.77 14.94
N GLY A 279 -1.35 -26.68 14.01
CA GLY A 279 -2.29 -27.79 14.02
C GLY A 279 -3.70 -27.54 13.53
N ILE A 280 -3.95 -27.81 12.26
CA ILE A 280 -5.21 -28.43 11.80
C ILE A 280 -4.85 -29.40 10.68
N THR A 281 -5.10 -30.67 10.91
CA THR A 281 -5.09 -31.74 9.91
C THR A 281 -6.26 -31.53 8.95
N ALA A 282 -5.99 -31.25 7.69
CA ALA A 282 -6.99 -31.17 6.63
C ALA A 282 -7.02 -32.47 5.83
N VAL A 283 -8.23 -32.94 5.62
CA VAL A 283 -8.56 -34.03 4.68
C VAL A 283 -8.54 -33.45 3.27
N ALA A 284 -7.81 -34.10 2.37
CA ALA A 284 -7.71 -33.70 0.98
C ALA A 284 -9.00 -34.01 0.24
N ASP A 285 -9.57 -33.04 -0.44
CA ASP A 285 -10.55 -33.21 -1.51
C ASP A 285 -10.10 -32.50 -2.79
N ALA A 286 -10.56 -33.03 -3.91
CA ALA A 286 -10.06 -32.96 -5.27
C ALA A 286 -9.89 -31.57 -5.89
N PRO A 287 -9.17 -31.42 -7.03
CA PRO A 287 -8.72 -30.13 -7.58
C PRO A 287 -9.87 -29.32 -8.15
N SER A 288 -9.94 -28.04 -7.75
CA SER A 288 -10.86 -27.05 -8.30
C SER A 288 -10.44 -26.60 -9.71
N THR A 289 -11.43 -26.31 -10.55
CA THR A 289 -11.20 -25.90 -11.93
C THR A 289 -10.71 -24.44 -12.02
N ARG A 290 -10.00 -24.11 -13.09
CA ARG A 290 -9.40 -22.80 -13.38
C ARG A 290 -10.34 -21.60 -13.25
N GLU A 291 -11.65 -21.81 -13.32
CA GLU A 291 -12.70 -20.80 -13.16
C GLU A 291 -12.94 -20.39 -11.68
N GLU A 292 -12.84 -21.34 -10.76
CA GLU A 292 -13.11 -21.10 -9.33
C GLU A 292 -12.04 -20.24 -8.66
N VAL A 293 -10.77 -20.36 -9.09
CA VAL A 293 -9.66 -19.56 -8.52
C VAL A 293 -9.76 -18.08 -8.93
N GLN A 294 -10.25 -17.79 -10.13
CA GLN A 294 -10.41 -16.42 -10.62
C GLN A 294 -11.64 -15.73 -10.01
N LEU A 295 -12.68 -16.51 -9.71
CA LEU A 295 -13.86 -16.06 -8.97
C LEU A 295 -13.53 -15.76 -7.51
N SER A 296 -12.64 -16.52 -6.86
CA SER A 296 -12.29 -16.34 -5.46
C SER A 296 -11.60 -14.99 -5.16
N LEU A 297 -10.84 -14.44 -6.08
CA LEU A 297 -10.28 -13.08 -5.97
C LEU A 297 -11.35 -12.00 -6.14
N PHE A 298 -12.37 -12.24 -6.97
CA PHE A 298 -13.52 -11.34 -7.13
C PHE A 298 -14.51 -11.44 -5.97
N ASP A 299 -14.71 -12.61 -5.39
CA ASP A 299 -15.59 -12.85 -4.24
C ASP A 299 -15.04 -12.22 -2.94
N LEU A 300 -13.75 -11.90 -2.89
CA LEU A 300 -13.15 -11.11 -1.80
C LEU A 300 -13.83 -9.74 -1.66
N PHE A 301 -14.36 -9.19 -2.75
CA PHE A 301 -14.98 -7.86 -2.78
C PHE A 301 -16.53 -7.90 -2.78
N ASN A 302 -17.15 -9.08 -2.99
CA ASN A 302 -18.61 -9.18 -3.11
C ASN A 302 -19.32 -9.74 -1.87
N ASN A 303 -18.60 -10.27 -0.85
CA ASN A 303 -19.18 -10.90 0.35
C ASN A 303 -18.85 -10.14 1.66
N THR A 304 -18.52 -8.87 1.58
CA THR A 304 -18.52 -7.92 2.70
C THR A 304 -19.62 -6.90 2.48
#